data_fdf0e1220a4dbc43a5569f02d2383278
#
_entry.id   fdf0e1220a4dbc43a5569f02d2383278
#
_cell.length_a   1.000
_cell.length_b   1.000
_cell.length_c   1.000
_cell.angle_alpha   90.00
_cell.angle_beta   90.00
_cell.angle_gamma   90.00
#
_symmetry.space_group_name_H-M   'P 1'
#
loop_
_entity.id
_entity.type
_entity.pdbx_description
1 polymer ?
#
loop_
_entity_poly.entity_id
_entity_poly.type
_entity_poly.pdbx_seq_one_letter_code
_entity_poly.pdbx_strand_id
1 'polypeptide(L)'
;MTTDGAGAGSQPEPGFSDRLITSALIRLISSERVYLSNRQSMSLRLYLHTRNERAETSALLDSGATENFIHLDYARRKRLTVKQLVTPRKIVNVDGTPNAKGEIRYYVDLDMNHGTTKVRLRFFLTDIGDRDIILGYPWFAAVQPNIDWARGWIATEQLPVILRTQDANKARFVPRQRNVPRQPPDHVVHVAYVTFPAGPKQTKASQLAEQEKKEKPELPEEYRRHRKVFSEEESQRFPGPRIWDHAIELKKDAPSTMPGKIYSLTQPEQKALEDFIKDHMKKGYIRPSKSPYASQFFFIKKKDGKLRPVQDYRRVNEWTIHNRYPLPLIPDLINRVKGAALFSKFDIRWGYNNVRIKQGDEWKAAFITNKGLFKPRVMFFGLTNSPATFQTMMNAIFSEELLEGWLTIYMDDILVHTEDDVPKHRKLVHRVLDKLTQHDLFLKPEKCLFEKRSMEFLGVILGKGTIQMDPTKLKGVADWPTPRTVRDVRAFLGFTGFYRYFVPNYSQIARPLIELTKKTTPFHWEEPQIQAFE
;
A
#
# COMPACT_ATOMS: atom_id res chain seq x y z
N MET A 1 20.38 22.46 -68.19
CA MET A 1 19.31 21.63 -68.77
C MET A 1 18.86 20.72 -67.67
N THR A 2 17.79 21.12 -66.95
CA THR A 2 16.40 20.61 -67.05
C THR A 2 16.34 19.13 -66.71
N THR A 3 15.58 18.59 -65.75
CA THR A 3 14.21 18.91 -65.34
C THR A 3 13.87 18.06 -64.11
N ASP A 4 13.17 18.65 -63.19
CA ASP A 4 11.98 18.22 -62.43
C ASP A 4 11.64 16.74 -62.28
N GLY A 5 11.39 16.34 -61.04
CA GLY A 5 10.73 15.12 -60.63
C GLY A 5 10.01 15.32 -59.30
N ALA A 6 8.73 15.64 -59.35
CA ALA A 6 7.86 15.95 -58.24
C ALA A 6 7.66 14.77 -57.29
N GLY A 7 7.92 14.98 -56.01
CA GLY A 7 7.52 14.11 -54.94
C GLY A 7 6.05 14.35 -54.57
N ALA A 8 5.24 13.30 -54.64
CA ALA A 8 3.86 13.29 -54.20
C ALA A 8 3.80 13.46 -52.67
N GLY A 9 3.33 14.63 -52.24
CA GLY A 9 2.99 14.86 -50.83
C GLY A 9 1.75 14.08 -50.46
N SER A 10 1.91 13.18 -49.50
CA SER A 10 0.78 12.61 -48.78
C SER A 10 0.08 13.72 -47.99
N GLN A 11 -1.15 14.02 -48.36
CA GLN A 11 -2.00 14.91 -47.59
C GLN A 11 -2.17 14.38 -46.15
N PRO A 12 -2.02 15.21 -45.11
CA PRO A 12 -2.38 14.82 -43.77
C PRO A 12 -3.90 14.64 -43.71
N GLU A 13 -4.34 13.53 -43.10
CA GLU A 13 -5.75 13.35 -42.73
C GLU A 13 -6.29 14.61 -42.05
N PRO A 14 -7.61 14.93 -42.20
CA PRO A 14 -8.19 16.18 -41.73
C PRO A 14 -7.99 16.31 -40.23
N GLY A 15 -6.95 17.03 -39.85
CA GLY A 15 -6.68 17.44 -38.49
C GLY A 15 -7.89 18.21 -37.96
N PHE A 16 -8.09 18.10 -36.64
CA PHE A 16 -8.94 19.01 -35.93
C PHE A 16 -8.69 20.44 -36.46
N SER A 17 -9.63 21.00 -37.19
CA SER A 17 -9.45 22.33 -37.75
C SER A 17 -9.29 23.33 -36.62
N ASP A 18 -8.28 24.17 -36.68
CA ASP A 18 -7.96 25.25 -35.73
C ASP A 18 -9.07 26.29 -35.54
N ARG A 19 -10.16 26.11 -36.22
CA ARG A 19 -11.32 26.99 -36.13
C ARG A 19 -12.31 26.39 -35.15
N LEU A 20 -12.60 27.09 -34.08
CA LEU A 20 -13.79 26.94 -33.24
C LEU A 20 -13.64 26.37 -31.83
N ILE A 21 -12.47 26.17 -31.32
CA ILE A 21 -12.42 25.71 -29.96
C ILE A 21 -11.87 26.80 -29.07
N THR A 22 -12.75 27.51 -28.47
CA THR A 22 -12.46 28.55 -27.49
C THR A 22 -12.73 28.03 -26.09
N SER A 23 -11.80 28.09 -25.33
CA SER A 23 -11.64 28.11 -23.88
C SER A 23 -12.78 27.62 -22.96
N ALA A 24 -12.42 26.76 -22.03
CA ALA A 24 -13.31 26.11 -21.07
C ALA A 24 -13.05 26.49 -19.62
N LEU A 25 -14.09 26.55 -18.81
CA LEU A 25 -14.08 26.77 -17.37
C LEU A 25 -14.66 25.56 -16.65
N ILE A 26 -13.93 24.98 -15.70
CA ILE A 26 -14.43 23.95 -14.82
C ILE A 26 -14.66 24.54 -13.43
N ARG A 27 -15.85 24.40 -12.88
CA ARG A 27 -16.20 24.82 -11.53
C ARG A 27 -16.58 23.62 -10.69
N LEU A 28 -15.96 23.50 -9.53
CA LEU A 28 -16.36 22.58 -8.48
C LEU A 28 -17.60 23.10 -7.75
N ILE A 29 -18.56 22.23 -7.50
CA ILE A 29 -19.70 22.57 -6.66
C ILE A 29 -19.23 22.52 -5.22
N SER A 30 -19.39 23.62 -4.50
CA SER A 30 -19.19 23.65 -3.05
C SER A 30 -20.44 23.13 -2.36
N SER A 31 -20.35 21.98 -1.75
CA SER A 31 -21.17 21.62 -0.59
C SER A 31 -20.21 21.45 0.58
N GLU A 32 -20.64 21.76 1.80
CA GLU A 32 -19.76 21.76 2.96
C GLU A 32 -19.05 20.43 3.24
N ARG A 33 -19.56 19.32 2.71
CA ARG A 33 -18.92 17.99 2.72
C ARG A 33 -19.45 17.13 1.57
N VAL A 34 -18.55 16.65 0.71
CA VAL A 34 -18.90 15.67 -0.31
C VAL A 34 -18.53 14.29 0.21
N TYR A 35 -19.55 13.49 0.52
CA TYR A 35 -19.35 12.09 0.90
C TYR A 35 -19.18 11.26 -0.36
N LEU A 36 -18.11 10.47 -0.39
CA LEU A 36 -17.79 9.58 -1.49
C LEU A 36 -18.34 8.21 -1.13
N SER A 37 -19.44 7.82 -1.73
CA SER A 37 -20.04 6.53 -1.50
C SER A 37 -19.31 5.47 -2.33
N ASN A 38 -18.85 4.42 -1.72
CA ASN A 38 -18.23 3.17 -2.22
C ASN A 38 -16.75 3.17 -2.67
N ARG A 39 -16.00 2.26 -2.17
CA ARG A 39 -14.57 2.18 -1.90
C ARG A 39 -13.64 1.85 -3.08
N GLN A 40 -14.06 1.96 -4.33
CA GLN A 40 -13.21 1.57 -5.46
C GLN A 40 -12.76 2.71 -6.37
N SER A 41 -13.49 3.80 -6.45
CA SER A 41 -13.08 4.98 -7.20
C SER A 41 -13.79 6.24 -6.70
N MET A 42 -13.07 7.34 -6.60
CA MET A 42 -13.59 8.62 -6.14
C MET A 42 -13.91 9.50 -7.34
N SER A 43 -15.17 9.94 -7.48
CA SER A 43 -15.53 10.89 -8.53
C SER A 43 -16.01 12.21 -7.93
N LEU A 44 -15.60 13.30 -8.55
CA LEU A 44 -15.93 14.65 -8.17
C LEU A 44 -16.82 15.28 -9.23
N ARG A 45 -17.93 15.89 -8.83
CA ARG A 45 -18.76 16.66 -9.77
C ARG A 45 -18.07 17.97 -10.12
N LEU A 46 -17.95 18.24 -11.43
CA LEU A 46 -17.36 19.43 -11.98
C LEU A 46 -18.38 20.12 -12.88
N TYR A 47 -18.27 21.45 -12.99
CA TYR A 47 -18.92 22.18 -14.09
C TYR A 47 -17.85 22.60 -15.08
N LEU A 48 -17.95 22.06 -16.28
CA LEU A 48 -17.16 22.53 -17.42
C LEU A 48 -17.85 23.73 -18.04
N HIS A 49 -17.22 24.90 -17.96
CA HIS A 49 -17.70 26.09 -18.61
C HIS A 49 -16.91 26.34 -19.88
N THR A 50 -17.56 26.26 -20.98
CA THR A 50 -17.04 26.69 -22.27
C THR A 50 -17.58 28.10 -22.61
N ARG A 51 -17.03 28.76 -23.63
CA ARG A 51 -17.51 30.06 -24.07
C ARG A 51 -19.03 30.10 -24.30
N ASN A 52 -19.61 28.99 -24.69
CA ASN A 52 -21.01 28.90 -25.14
C ASN A 52 -21.91 28.06 -24.22
N GLU A 53 -21.33 27.28 -23.25
CA GLU A 53 -22.09 26.30 -22.48
C GLU A 53 -21.49 26.08 -21.10
N ARG A 54 -22.36 25.84 -20.13
CA ARG A 54 -22.00 25.26 -18.82
C ARG A 54 -22.52 23.84 -18.77
N ALA A 55 -21.63 22.88 -18.67
CA ALA A 55 -21.98 21.48 -18.59
C ALA A 55 -21.55 20.91 -17.23
N GLU A 56 -22.44 20.19 -16.59
CA GLU A 56 -22.10 19.36 -15.46
C GLU A 56 -21.38 18.11 -15.97
N THR A 57 -20.28 17.73 -15.32
CA THR A 57 -19.51 16.51 -15.60
C THR A 57 -18.96 15.93 -14.33
N SER A 58 -18.52 14.69 -14.38
CA SER A 58 -17.83 14.05 -13.26
C SER A 58 -16.37 13.75 -13.63
N ALA A 59 -15.47 14.00 -12.71
CA ALA A 59 -14.08 13.60 -12.84
C ALA A 59 -13.73 12.50 -11.83
N LEU A 60 -13.07 11.47 -12.30
CA LEU A 60 -12.45 10.46 -11.43
C LEU A 60 -11.23 11.07 -10.76
N LEU A 61 -11.11 10.92 -9.44
CA LEU A 61 -9.90 11.25 -8.69
C LEU A 61 -8.99 10.02 -8.66
N ASP A 62 -7.85 10.08 -9.32
CA ASP A 62 -6.90 8.98 -9.39
C ASP A 62 -5.49 9.46 -9.03
N SER A 63 -5.11 9.27 -7.77
CA SER A 63 -3.78 9.63 -7.29
C SER A 63 -2.65 8.76 -7.87
N GLY A 64 -2.99 7.64 -8.51
CA GLY A 64 -2.04 6.77 -9.22
C GLY A 64 -1.81 7.21 -10.67
N ALA A 65 -2.67 8.06 -11.23
CA ALA A 65 -2.47 8.61 -12.56
C ALA A 65 -1.41 9.72 -12.52
N THR A 66 -0.35 9.57 -13.30
CA THR A 66 0.76 10.52 -13.33
C THR A 66 0.40 11.86 -13.98
N GLU A 67 -0.70 11.91 -14.73
CA GLU A 67 -1.17 13.08 -15.48
C GLU A 67 -2.70 13.22 -15.32
N ASN A 68 -3.24 14.38 -15.71
CA ASN A 68 -4.69 14.54 -15.87
C ASN A 68 -5.09 14.11 -17.27
N PHE A 69 -6.27 13.48 -17.39
CA PHE A 69 -6.78 13.01 -18.67
C PHE A 69 -8.20 13.51 -18.93
N ILE A 70 -8.53 13.65 -20.20
CA ILE A 70 -9.87 13.98 -20.68
C ILE A 70 -10.21 13.06 -21.87
N HIS A 71 -11.44 12.55 -21.91
CA HIS A 71 -11.88 11.68 -22.97
C HIS A 71 -11.89 12.42 -24.32
N LEU A 72 -11.33 11.79 -25.34
CA LEU A 72 -11.21 12.39 -26.67
C LEU A 72 -12.55 12.87 -27.21
N ASP A 73 -13.59 12.03 -27.17
CA ASP A 73 -14.92 12.38 -27.66
C ASP A 73 -15.63 13.40 -26.78
N TYR A 74 -15.35 13.41 -25.46
CA TYR A 74 -15.86 14.45 -24.57
C TYR A 74 -15.26 15.82 -24.94
N ALA A 75 -13.95 15.89 -25.16
CA ALA A 75 -13.29 17.10 -25.58
C ALA A 75 -13.85 17.61 -26.92
N ARG A 76 -14.15 16.71 -27.89
CA ARG A 76 -14.80 17.02 -29.17
C ARG A 76 -16.21 17.54 -28.96
N ARG A 77 -17.06 16.82 -28.20
CA ARG A 77 -18.45 17.25 -27.93
C ARG A 77 -18.52 18.62 -27.26
N LYS A 78 -17.58 18.92 -26.37
CA LYS A 78 -17.50 20.19 -25.64
C LYS A 78 -16.72 21.27 -26.40
N ARG A 79 -16.24 20.99 -27.61
CA ARG A 79 -15.48 21.89 -28.46
C ARG A 79 -14.31 22.56 -27.73
N LEU A 80 -13.49 21.77 -27.04
CA LEU A 80 -12.32 22.26 -26.30
C LEU A 80 -11.18 22.60 -27.28
N THR A 81 -10.35 23.60 -26.91
CA THR A 81 -9.16 23.96 -27.70
C THR A 81 -8.08 22.89 -27.53
N VAL A 82 -7.97 22.04 -28.53
CA VAL A 82 -7.00 20.93 -28.52
C VAL A 82 -5.70 21.41 -29.17
N LYS A 83 -4.59 21.05 -28.52
CA LYS A 83 -3.22 21.31 -29.00
C LYS A 83 -2.53 19.98 -29.28
N GLN A 84 -1.66 19.96 -30.26
CA GLN A 84 -0.86 18.81 -30.61
C GLN A 84 0.44 18.78 -29.78
N LEU A 85 0.84 17.60 -29.34
CA LEU A 85 2.14 17.39 -28.70
C LEU A 85 3.24 17.35 -29.76
N VAL A 86 4.37 17.99 -29.48
CA VAL A 86 5.56 17.93 -30.34
C VAL A 86 6.08 16.49 -30.46
N THR A 87 6.05 15.75 -29.34
CA THR A 87 6.45 14.34 -29.30
C THR A 87 5.30 13.53 -28.71
N PRO A 88 4.78 12.52 -29.41
CA PRO A 88 3.75 11.62 -28.88
C PRO A 88 4.25 10.92 -27.59
N ARG A 89 3.34 10.72 -26.64
CA ARG A 89 3.66 10.04 -25.37
C ARG A 89 3.01 8.65 -25.33
N LYS A 90 3.79 7.64 -25.00
CA LYS A 90 3.26 6.28 -24.77
C LYS A 90 2.46 6.25 -23.47
N ILE A 91 1.29 5.60 -23.52
CA ILE A 91 0.50 5.31 -22.33
C ILE A 91 0.94 3.93 -21.84
N VAL A 92 1.27 3.86 -20.55
CA VAL A 92 1.59 2.61 -19.88
C VAL A 92 0.55 2.42 -18.77
N ASN A 93 -0.06 1.26 -18.72
CA ASN A 93 -1.00 0.88 -17.66
C ASN A 93 -0.26 0.71 -16.33
N VAL A 94 -1.00 0.68 -15.22
CA VAL A 94 -0.43 0.54 -13.86
C VAL A 94 0.40 -0.75 -13.69
N ASP A 95 0.12 -1.77 -14.49
CA ASP A 95 0.86 -3.04 -14.53
C ASP A 95 2.12 -3.01 -15.41
N GLY A 96 2.44 -1.84 -15.99
CA GLY A 96 3.59 -1.66 -16.88
C GLY A 96 3.35 -2.09 -18.32
N THR A 97 2.17 -2.59 -18.68
CA THR A 97 1.83 -2.97 -20.05
C THR A 97 1.53 -1.74 -20.92
N PRO A 98 1.91 -1.72 -22.21
CA PRO A 98 1.47 -0.69 -23.12
C PRO A 98 -0.06 -0.66 -23.23
N ASN A 99 -0.65 0.52 -23.16
CA ASN A 99 -2.09 0.67 -23.36
C ASN A 99 -2.45 0.28 -24.81
N ALA A 100 -3.52 -0.50 -24.97
CA ALA A 100 -3.95 -1.03 -26.26
C ALA A 100 -4.30 0.05 -27.31
N LYS A 101 -4.45 1.32 -26.90
CA LYS A 101 -4.80 2.44 -27.77
C LYS A 101 -3.60 3.34 -28.16
N GLY A 102 -2.38 2.91 -27.88
CA GLY A 102 -1.16 3.48 -28.45
C GLY A 102 -0.66 4.75 -27.75
N GLU A 103 -0.58 5.84 -28.46
CA GLU A 103 0.12 7.06 -28.03
C GLU A 103 -0.83 8.24 -27.87
N ILE A 104 -0.55 9.06 -26.86
CA ILE A 104 -1.20 10.37 -26.69
C ILE A 104 -0.53 11.37 -27.63
N ARG A 105 -1.33 12.00 -28.48
CA ARG A 105 -0.87 13.01 -29.44
C ARG A 105 -1.41 14.41 -29.16
N TYR A 106 -2.43 14.53 -28.34
CA TYR A 106 -3.15 15.78 -28.12
C TYR A 106 -3.36 16.08 -26.63
N TYR A 107 -3.49 17.36 -26.32
CA TYR A 107 -3.77 17.84 -24.98
C TYR A 107 -4.62 19.11 -24.99
N VAL A 108 -5.21 19.46 -23.87
CA VAL A 108 -5.88 20.71 -23.60
C VAL A 108 -5.34 21.32 -22.30
N ASP A 109 -5.08 22.62 -22.32
CA ASP A 109 -4.69 23.35 -21.10
C ASP A 109 -5.95 24.06 -20.55
N LEU A 110 -6.27 23.81 -19.27
CA LEU A 110 -7.38 24.43 -18.56
C LEU A 110 -6.83 25.22 -17.36
N ASP A 111 -7.30 26.46 -17.19
CA ASP A 111 -6.89 27.30 -16.06
C ASP A 111 -7.79 26.99 -14.85
N MET A 112 -7.19 26.69 -13.73
CA MET A 112 -7.84 26.39 -12.47
C MET A 112 -7.57 27.50 -11.46
N ASN A 113 -8.61 28.00 -10.81
CA ASN A 113 -8.48 28.93 -9.70
C ASN A 113 -8.74 28.18 -8.39
N HIS A 114 -7.82 28.31 -7.44
CA HIS A 114 -7.94 27.81 -6.09
C HIS A 114 -7.77 29.01 -5.13
N GLY A 115 -8.86 29.50 -4.57
CA GLY A 115 -8.84 30.74 -3.81
C GLY A 115 -8.27 31.89 -4.65
N THR A 116 -7.18 32.49 -4.21
CA THR A 116 -6.47 33.58 -4.92
C THR A 116 -5.48 33.07 -5.97
N THR A 117 -5.13 31.80 -5.94
CA THR A 117 -4.10 31.20 -6.81
C THR A 117 -4.71 30.68 -8.09
N LYS A 118 -4.16 31.07 -9.24
CA LYS A 118 -4.51 30.53 -10.56
C LYS A 118 -3.43 29.54 -10.98
N VAL A 119 -3.83 28.31 -11.30
CA VAL A 119 -2.94 27.27 -11.78
C VAL A 119 -3.43 26.76 -13.12
N ARG A 120 -2.52 26.61 -14.08
CA ARG A 120 -2.83 25.99 -15.38
C ARG A 120 -2.55 24.50 -15.30
N LEU A 121 -3.55 23.68 -15.61
CA LEU A 121 -3.44 22.24 -15.66
C LEU A 121 -3.54 21.76 -17.10
N ARG A 122 -2.69 20.80 -17.44
CA ARG A 122 -2.73 20.09 -18.71
C ARG A 122 -3.52 18.82 -18.58
N PHE A 123 -4.39 18.55 -19.55
CA PHE A 123 -5.17 17.33 -19.66
C PHE A 123 -4.83 16.66 -21.00
N PHE A 124 -4.37 15.44 -20.92
CA PHE A 124 -4.05 14.66 -22.12
C PHE A 124 -5.29 13.98 -22.67
N LEU A 125 -5.44 13.99 -24.00
CA LEU A 125 -6.57 13.40 -24.68
C LEU A 125 -6.27 11.92 -24.97
N THR A 126 -7.09 11.06 -24.40
CA THR A 126 -7.05 9.62 -24.67
C THR A 126 -8.43 9.01 -24.41
N ASP A 127 -8.60 7.77 -24.79
CA ASP A 127 -9.77 7.01 -24.39
C ASP A 127 -9.59 6.53 -22.96
N ILE A 128 -10.43 7.02 -22.07
CA ILE A 128 -10.45 6.71 -20.64
C ILE A 128 -11.73 5.93 -20.25
N GLY A 129 -12.28 5.18 -21.22
CA GLY A 129 -13.46 4.35 -21.02
C GLY A 129 -14.74 5.20 -20.93
N ASP A 130 -15.56 4.92 -19.95
CA ASP A 130 -16.84 5.61 -19.69
C ASP A 130 -16.69 6.92 -18.90
N ARG A 131 -15.46 7.41 -18.70
CA ARG A 131 -15.16 8.63 -17.97
C ARG A 131 -14.95 9.82 -18.90
N ASP A 132 -15.45 10.98 -18.49
CA ASP A 132 -15.19 12.22 -19.18
C ASP A 132 -13.84 12.81 -18.80
N ILE A 133 -13.47 12.79 -17.50
CA ILE A 133 -12.25 13.40 -16.97
C ILE A 133 -11.64 12.54 -15.88
N ILE A 134 -10.30 12.46 -15.85
CA ILE A 134 -9.51 11.92 -14.73
C ILE A 134 -8.62 13.05 -14.21
N LEU A 135 -8.70 13.31 -12.91
CA LEU A 135 -7.82 14.22 -12.18
C LEU A 135 -6.71 13.39 -11.53
N GLY A 136 -5.52 13.47 -12.09
CA GLY A 136 -4.34 12.75 -11.65
C GLY A 136 -3.43 13.57 -10.73
N TYR A 137 -2.23 13.09 -10.52
CA TYR A 137 -1.24 13.69 -9.63
C TYR A 137 -1.06 15.21 -9.81
N PRO A 138 -1.01 15.79 -11.05
CA PRO A 138 -0.85 17.25 -11.19
C PRO A 138 -2.00 18.05 -10.56
N TRP A 139 -3.23 17.52 -10.56
CA TRP A 139 -4.36 18.14 -9.88
C TRP A 139 -4.18 18.05 -8.34
N PHE A 140 -3.83 16.87 -7.83
CA PHE A 140 -3.58 16.68 -6.39
C PHE A 140 -2.45 17.57 -5.88
N ALA A 141 -1.38 17.72 -6.65
CA ALA A 141 -0.26 18.57 -6.30
C ALA A 141 -0.64 20.06 -6.28
N ALA A 142 -1.49 20.50 -7.22
CA ALA A 142 -1.91 21.89 -7.34
C ALA A 142 -2.98 22.28 -6.31
N VAL A 143 -3.93 21.38 -6.01
CA VAL A 143 -5.07 21.64 -5.13
C VAL A 143 -4.76 21.27 -3.68
N GLN A 144 -3.91 20.27 -3.47
CA GLN A 144 -3.60 19.68 -2.15
C GLN A 144 -4.89 19.43 -1.33
N PRO A 145 -5.86 18.71 -1.89
CA PRO A 145 -7.16 18.55 -1.25
C PRO A 145 -7.00 17.79 0.07
N ASN A 146 -7.66 18.28 1.12
CA ASN A 146 -7.74 17.54 2.37
C ASN A 146 -8.78 16.42 2.22
N ILE A 147 -8.29 15.20 1.94
CA ILE A 147 -9.13 14.02 1.70
C ILE A 147 -9.05 13.09 2.90
N ASP A 148 -10.19 12.84 3.53
CA ASP A 148 -10.32 11.73 4.47
C ASP A 148 -10.62 10.43 3.70
N TRP A 149 -9.57 9.73 3.33
CA TRP A 149 -9.65 8.47 2.61
C TRP A 149 -10.37 7.37 3.39
N ALA A 150 -10.38 7.48 4.73
CA ALA A 150 -11.04 6.50 5.59
C ALA A 150 -12.56 6.67 5.59
N ARG A 151 -13.02 7.91 5.53
CA ARG A 151 -14.44 8.27 5.54
C ARG A 151 -14.99 8.57 4.15
N GLY A 152 -14.12 8.72 3.16
CA GLY A 152 -14.48 8.96 1.77
C GLY A 152 -15.05 10.37 1.53
N TRP A 153 -14.51 11.41 2.15
CA TRP A 153 -14.92 12.79 1.92
C TRP A 153 -13.73 13.72 1.66
N ILE A 154 -14.00 14.82 0.98
CA ILE A 154 -13.05 15.92 0.74
C ILE A 154 -13.52 17.11 1.57
N ALA A 155 -12.61 17.73 2.35
CA ALA A 155 -12.89 18.98 3.04
C ALA A 155 -13.05 20.10 2.05
N THR A 156 -14.20 20.77 2.08
CA THR A 156 -14.58 21.81 1.12
C THR A 156 -14.07 23.20 1.46
N GLU A 157 -13.50 23.41 2.64
CA GLU A 157 -12.89 24.69 3.03
C GLU A 157 -11.79 25.16 2.07
N GLN A 158 -11.26 24.23 1.27
CA GLN A 158 -10.28 24.50 0.22
C GLN A 158 -10.90 24.61 -1.18
N LEU A 159 -12.22 24.53 -1.31
CA LEU A 159 -12.95 24.65 -2.57
C LEU A 159 -13.84 25.90 -2.51
N PRO A 160 -13.91 26.72 -3.54
CA PRO A 160 -14.14 26.32 -4.90
C PRO A 160 -12.90 26.41 -5.78
N VAL A 161 -12.50 25.30 -6.35
CA VAL A 161 -11.53 25.33 -7.43
C VAL A 161 -12.27 25.71 -8.72
N ILE A 162 -11.95 26.87 -9.26
CA ILE A 162 -12.52 27.36 -10.52
C ILE A 162 -11.44 27.24 -11.59
N LEU A 163 -11.66 26.44 -12.59
CA LEU A 163 -10.80 26.38 -13.78
C LEU A 163 -11.21 27.47 -14.76
N ARG A 164 -10.32 28.40 -15.07
CA ARG A 164 -10.52 29.50 -16.00
C ARG A 164 -9.60 29.38 -17.20
N THR A 165 -10.04 29.91 -18.30
CA THR A 165 -9.25 30.08 -19.49
C THR A 165 -9.05 31.57 -19.78
N GLN A 166 -8.03 31.89 -20.59
CA GLN A 166 -7.64 33.26 -20.89
C GLN A 166 -8.74 34.11 -21.52
N ASP A 167 -9.65 33.51 -22.27
CA ASP A 167 -10.69 34.23 -23.04
C ASP A 167 -12.04 34.37 -22.32
N ALA A 168 -12.23 33.68 -21.19
CA ALA A 168 -13.46 33.77 -20.39
C ALA A 168 -13.63 35.18 -19.74
N ASN A 169 -12.56 35.95 -19.61
CA ASN A 169 -12.60 37.30 -19.06
C ASN A 169 -13.13 38.36 -20.01
N LYS A 170 -13.34 38.03 -21.31
CA LYS A 170 -13.85 38.96 -22.34
C LYS A 170 -15.37 38.88 -22.52
N ALA A 171 -16.04 37.92 -21.94
CA ALA A 171 -17.49 37.81 -22.02
C ALA A 171 -18.16 38.40 -20.76
N ARG A 172 -18.81 39.54 -20.89
CA ARG A 172 -19.74 40.05 -19.88
C ARG A 172 -20.91 39.10 -19.76
N PHE A 173 -20.97 38.33 -18.72
CA PHE A 173 -22.09 37.44 -18.44
C PHE A 173 -23.07 38.13 -17.50
N VAL A 174 -24.27 38.42 -17.99
CA VAL A 174 -25.41 38.90 -17.19
C VAL A 174 -26.12 37.64 -16.67
N PRO A 175 -26.22 37.42 -15.37
CA PRO A 175 -26.95 36.26 -14.82
C PRO A 175 -28.46 36.51 -15.01
N ARG A 176 -29.15 35.69 -15.79
CA ARG A 176 -30.61 35.60 -15.70
C ARG A 176 -30.93 34.88 -14.37
N GLN A 177 -31.52 35.61 -13.46
CA GLN A 177 -32.15 35.04 -12.27
C GLN A 177 -33.30 34.15 -12.71
N ARG A 178 -33.13 32.82 -12.57
CA ARG A 178 -34.26 31.90 -12.49
C ARG A 178 -34.50 31.61 -11.02
N ASN A 179 -35.73 31.83 -10.58
CA ASN A 179 -36.22 31.44 -9.27
C ASN A 179 -35.97 29.95 -9.09
N VAL A 180 -35.06 29.63 -8.18
CA VAL A 180 -34.82 28.26 -7.73
C VAL A 180 -35.73 28.02 -6.55
N PRO A 181 -36.57 27.00 -6.54
CA PRO A 181 -37.34 26.63 -5.34
C PRO A 181 -36.37 26.29 -4.21
N ARG A 182 -36.65 26.75 -3.01
CA ARG A 182 -35.91 26.37 -1.80
C ARG A 182 -36.01 24.85 -1.64
N GLN A 183 -34.88 24.19 -1.76
CA GLN A 183 -34.77 22.75 -1.46
C GLN A 183 -34.53 22.53 0.03
N PRO A 184 -35.01 21.42 0.61
CA PRO A 184 -34.81 21.10 2.01
C PRO A 184 -33.34 20.77 2.31
N PRO A 185 -32.90 20.92 3.59
CA PRO A 185 -31.52 20.67 3.98
C PRO A 185 -31.32 19.17 4.10
N ASP A 186 -30.65 18.53 3.21
CA ASP A 186 -30.00 17.22 3.29
C ASP A 186 -29.83 16.65 1.88
N HIS A 187 -28.83 17.17 1.15
CA HIS A 187 -28.45 16.58 -0.13
C HIS A 187 -27.22 15.70 0.05
N VAL A 188 -27.48 14.42 0.26
CA VAL A 188 -26.47 13.36 0.03
C VAL A 188 -26.22 13.30 -1.47
N VAL A 189 -25.06 13.75 -1.90
CA VAL A 189 -24.64 13.61 -3.30
C VAL A 189 -24.15 12.18 -3.49
N HIS A 190 -24.97 11.36 -4.15
CA HIS A 190 -24.57 10.02 -4.56
C HIS A 190 -23.53 10.12 -5.68
N VAL A 191 -22.35 9.58 -5.43
CA VAL A 191 -21.31 9.43 -6.43
C VAL A 191 -21.40 8.02 -6.99
N ALA A 192 -21.68 7.91 -8.29
CA ALA A 192 -21.81 6.63 -8.96
C ALA A 192 -20.44 5.97 -9.19
N TYR A 193 -20.40 4.65 -9.02
CA TYR A 193 -19.21 3.83 -9.22
C TYR A 193 -19.02 3.44 -10.67
N VAL A 194 -17.75 3.21 -11.01
CA VAL A 194 -17.37 2.41 -12.16
C VAL A 194 -16.98 1.03 -11.67
N THR A 195 -17.82 0.07 -11.94
CA THR A 195 -17.35 -1.27 -12.21
C THR A 195 -16.61 -1.18 -13.55
N PHE A 196 -15.30 -1.40 -13.55
CA PHE A 196 -14.66 -1.76 -14.79
C PHE A 196 -15.41 -2.98 -15.33
N PRO A 197 -15.84 -3.01 -16.60
CA PRO A 197 -16.27 -4.25 -17.20
C PRO A 197 -15.15 -5.25 -16.94
N ALA A 198 -15.51 -6.47 -16.58
CA ALA A 198 -14.55 -7.56 -16.37
C ALA A 198 -13.47 -7.43 -17.44
N GLY A 199 -12.21 -7.27 -17.02
CA GLY A 199 -11.11 -6.92 -17.90
C GLY A 199 -11.06 -7.82 -19.12
N PRO A 200 -10.35 -7.44 -20.18
CA PRO A 200 -10.30 -8.18 -21.42
C PRO A 200 -10.02 -9.63 -21.08
N LYS A 201 -10.78 -10.56 -21.71
CA LYS A 201 -10.67 -12.00 -21.53
C LYS A 201 -9.20 -12.33 -21.33
N GLN A 202 -8.88 -12.89 -20.16
CA GLN A 202 -7.54 -13.22 -19.73
C GLN A 202 -6.72 -13.76 -20.90
N THR A 203 -5.60 -13.12 -21.20
CA THR A 203 -4.66 -13.62 -22.19
C THR A 203 -4.14 -14.99 -21.73
N LYS A 204 -3.77 -15.88 -22.66
CA LYS A 204 -3.16 -17.17 -22.30
C LYS A 204 -2.01 -17.02 -21.30
N ALA A 205 -1.25 -15.92 -21.37
CA ALA A 205 -0.18 -15.61 -20.42
C ALA A 205 -0.71 -15.29 -19.01
N SER A 206 -1.83 -14.57 -18.88
CA SER A 206 -2.47 -14.28 -17.60
C SER A 206 -3.17 -15.52 -17.02
N GLN A 207 -3.70 -16.38 -17.88
CA GLN A 207 -4.26 -17.68 -17.48
C GLN A 207 -3.16 -18.65 -17.03
N LEU A 208 -2.01 -18.68 -17.70
CA LEU A 208 -0.83 -19.43 -17.27
C LEU A 208 -0.29 -18.91 -15.94
N ALA A 209 -0.17 -17.60 -15.76
CA ALA A 209 0.26 -17.00 -14.48
C ALA A 209 -0.75 -17.21 -13.34
N GLU A 210 -2.06 -17.32 -13.62
CA GLU A 210 -3.07 -17.69 -12.63
C GLU A 210 -3.14 -19.22 -12.41
N GLN A 211 -2.83 -20.02 -13.42
CA GLN A 211 -2.66 -21.46 -13.28
C GLN A 211 -1.40 -21.78 -12.47
N GLU A 212 -0.27 -21.11 -12.73
CA GLU A 212 0.94 -21.21 -11.91
C GLU A 212 0.72 -20.77 -10.46
N LYS A 213 -0.20 -19.82 -10.20
CA LYS A 213 -0.62 -19.45 -8.84
C LYS A 213 -1.61 -20.43 -8.20
N LYS A 214 -2.27 -21.28 -8.97
CA LYS A 214 -3.22 -22.30 -8.48
C LYS A 214 -2.57 -23.65 -8.26
N GLU A 215 -1.47 -23.93 -8.92
CA GLU A 215 -0.68 -25.12 -8.60
C GLU A 215 0.01 -24.84 -7.26
N LYS A 216 -0.34 -25.63 -6.24
CA LYS A 216 0.42 -25.64 -4.98
C LYS A 216 1.88 -25.87 -5.37
N PRO A 217 2.83 -24.99 -4.99
CA PRO A 217 4.23 -25.19 -5.36
C PRO A 217 4.64 -26.58 -4.90
N GLU A 218 5.02 -27.42 -5.86
CA GLU A 218 5.42 -28.79 -5.57
C GLU A 218 6.70 -28.73 -4.71
N LEU A 219 6.64 -29.40 -3.58
CA LEU A 219 7.81 -29.52 -2.72
C LEU A 219 8.93 -30.26 -3.48
N PRO A 220 10.15 -29.71 -3.55
CA PRO A 220 11.25 -30.40 -4.21
C PRO A 220 11.39 -31.83 -3.70
N GLU A 221 11.68 -32.76 -4.60
CA GLU A 221 11.70 -34.20 -4.31
C GLU A 221 12.55 -34.55 -3.09
N GLU A 222 13.67 -33.89 -2.96
CA GLU A 222 14.62 -33.99 -1.84
C GLU A 222 13.95 -33.82 -0.47
N TYR A 223 12.93 -32.93 -0.38
CA TYR A 223 12.28 -32.57 0.89
C TYR A 223 10.90 -33.23 1.06
N ARG A 224 10.47 -34.12 0.18
CA ARG A 224 9.14 -34.79 0.24
C ARG A 224 8.90 -35.57 1.52
N ARG A 225 9.94 -36.10 2.17
CA ARG A 225 9.82 -36.77 3.48
C ARG A 225 9.26 -35.86 4.58
N HIS A 226 9.42 -34.52 4.45
CA HIS A 226 8.92 -33.52 5.40
C HIS A 226 7.57 -32.91 5.01
N ARG A 227 6.81 -33.53 4.08
CA ARG A 227 5.53 -33.00 3.60
C ARG A 227 4.55 -32.59 4.69
N LYS A 228 4.65 -33.21 5.88
CA LYS A 228 3.83 -32.89 7.05
C LYS A 228 3.99 -31.43 7.47
N VAL A 229 5.22 -30.90 7.50
CA VAL A 229 5.52 -29.52 7.89
C VAL A 229 4.85 -28.49 6.95
N PHE A 230 4.52 -28.89 5.72
CA PHE A 230 3.88 -28.05 4.70
C PHE A 230 2.36 -28.26 4.64
N SER A 231 1.79 -29.14 5.47
CA SER A 231 0.35 -29.41 5.48
C SER A 231 -0.42 -28.24 6.07
N GLU A 232 -1.34 -27.70 5.29
CA GLU A 232 -2.27 -26.67 5.77
C GLU A 232 -3.30 -27.25 6.74
N GLU A 233 -3.77 -28.46 6.48
CA GLU A 233 -4.78 -29.14 7.30
C GLU A 233 -4.25 -29.44 8.70
N GLU A 234 -3.06 -30.02 8.79
CA GLU A 234 -2.43 -30.32 10.09
C GLU A 234 -2.05 -29.04 10.87
N SER A 235 -1.80 -27.95 10.17
CA SER A 235 -1.54 -26.65 10.80
C SER A 235 -2.76 -26.04 11.48
N GLN A 236 -3.98 -26.51 11.16
CA GLN A 236 -5.26 -25.99 11.69
C GLN A 236 -5.62 -26.63 13.03
N ARG A 237 -4.71 -26.60 13.96
CA ARG A 237 -4.89 -27.17 15.31
C ARG A 237 -4.73 -26.11 16.39
N PHE A 238 -5.25 -26.42 17.59
CA PHE A 238 -4.89 -25.67 18.78
C PHE A 238 -3.50 -26.11 19.26
N PRO A 239 -2.52 -25.19 19.42
CA PRO A 239 -1.18 -25.55 19.80
C PRO A 239 -1.14 -26.14 21.23
N GLY A 240 -0.24 -27.09 21.45
CA GLY A 240 0.03 -27.62 22.77
C GLY A 240 0.60 -26.58 23.75
N PRO A 241 0.55 -26.83 25.07
CA PRO A 241 1.17 -25.94 26.05
C PRO A 241 2.69 -25.94 25.86
N ARG A 242 3.27 -24.77 26.03
CA ARG A 242 4.72 -24.56 25.92
C ARG A 242 5.23 -23.74 27.09
N ILE A 243 6.51 -23.90 27.45
CA ILE A 243 7.16 -23.05 28.45
C ILE A 243 7.18 -21.55 28.02
N TRP A 244 6.98 -21.29 26.74
CA TRP A 244 6.93 -19.94 26.14
C TRP A 244 5.49 -19.41 26.00
N ASP A 245 4.49 -20.00 26.67
CA ASP A 245 3.13 -19.49 26.66
C ASP A 245 3.13 -17.98 27.01
N HIS A 246 2.45 -17.18 26.22
CA HIS A 246 2.52 -15.72 26.27
C HIS A 246 1.82 -15.15 27.50
N ALA A 247 2.57 -14.64 28.47
CA ALA A 247 2.04 -13.92 29.61
C ALA A 247 1.71 -12.46 29.26
N ILE A 248 0.56 -11.97 29.74
CA ILE A 248 0.17 -10.56 29.66
C ILE A 248 0.23 -10.00 31.08
N GLU A 249 1.40 -9.52 31.45
CA GLU A 249 1.63 -8.93 32.78
C GLU A 249 1.23 -7.45 32.74
N LEU A 250 0.34 -7.06 33.64
CA LEU A 250 -0.13 -5.68 33.74
C LEU A 250 0.60 -4.93 34.85
N LYS A 251 0.76 -3.62 34.68
CA LYS A 251 1.24 -2.71 35.72
C LYS A 251 0.26 -2.69 36.90
N LYS A 252 0.75 -2.38 38.07
CA LYS A 252 -0.07 -2.39 39.31
C LYS A 252 -1.28 -1.47 39.25
N ASP A 253 -1.13 -0.33 38.55
CA ASP A 253 -2.16 0.68 38.44
C ASP A 253 -3.05 0.50 37.19
N ALA A 254 -3.02 -0.68 36.56
CA ALA A 254 -3.86 -0.98 35.41
C ALA A 254 -5.35 -0.90 35.80
N PRO A 255 -6.19 -0.24 35.00
CA PRO A 255 -7.61 -0.11 35.28
C PRO A 255 -8.28 -1.49 35.34
N SER A 256 -9.21 -1.68 36.28
CA SER A 256 -9.96 -2.93 36.41
C SER A 256 -10.86 -3.24 35.21
N THR A 257 -11.25 -2.21 34.44
CA THR A 257 -12.09 -2.33 33.25
C THR A 257 -11.55 -1.53 32.09
N MET A 258 -11.64 -2.07 30.88
CA MET A 258 -11.28 -1.39 29.63
C MET A 258 -12.39 -1.61 28.58
N PRO A 259 -13.51 -0.86 28.67
CA PRO A 259 -14.59 -1.02 27.72
C PRO A 259 -14.15 -0.61 26.31
N GLY A 260 -14.53 -1.40 25.32
CA GLY A 260 -14.29 -1.14 23.90
C GLY A 260 -15.53 -0.56 23.21
N LYS A 261 -15.30 0.11 22.08
CA LYS A 261 -16.38 0.54 21.17
C LYS A 261 -16.53 -0.47 20.04
N ILE A 262 -17.76 -0.72 19.61
CA ILE A 262 -18.02 -1.53 18.43
C ILE A 262 -17.95 -0.61 17.22
N TYR A 263 -17.15 -0.97 16.21
CA TYR A 263 -17.12 -0.27 14.95
C TYR A 263 -18.19 -0.80 13.99
N SER A 264 -18.80 0.10 13.24
CA SER A 264 -19.70 -0.28 12.14
C SER A 264 -18.88 -0.97 11.05
N LEU A 265 -19.34 -2.14 10.63
CA LEU A 265 -18.72 -2.94 9.57
C LEU A 265 -19.62 -2.92 8.33
N THR A 266 -19.00 -2.85 7.16
CA THR A 266 -19.69 -3.02 5.88
C THR A 266 -20.16 -4.47 5.71
N GLN A 267 -21.10 -4.74 4.78
CA GLN A 267 -21.56 -6.10 4.53
C GLN A 267 -20.43 -7.11 4.22
N PRO A 268 -19.43 -6.80 3.36
CA PRO A 268 -18.29 -7.70 3.15
C PRO A 268 -17.47 -7.93 4.43
N GLU A 269 -17.30 -6.90 5.27
CA GLU A 269 -16.58 -7.03 6.54
C GLU A 269 -17.37 -7.84 7.57
N GLN A 270 -18.69 -7.73 7.57
CA GLN A 270 -19.55 -8.57 8.44
C GLN A 270 -19.43 -10.05 8.09
N LYS A 271 -19.48 -10.37 6.79
CA LYS A 271 -19.29 -11.75 6.33
C LYS A 271 -17.88 -12.25 6.70
N ALA A 272 -16.86 -11.43 6.48
CA ALA A 272 -15.48 -11.78 6.86
C ALA A 272 -15.33 -11.97 8.38
N LEU A 273 -16.06 -11.21 9.20
CA LEU A 273 -16.09 -11.38 10.65
C LEU A 273 -16.78 -12.70 11.04
N GLU A 274 -17.88 -13.06 10.42
CA GLU A 274 -18.59 -14.32 10.67
C GLU A 274 -17.69 -15.52 10.34
N ASP A 275 -17.04 -15.46 9.17
CA ASP A 275 -16.08 -16.50 8.73
C ASP A 275 -14.89 -16.59 9.70
N PHE A 276 -14.35 -15.42 10.12
CA PHE A 276 -13.26 -15.35 11.10
C PHE A 276 -13.65 -15.98 12.44
N ILE A 277 -14.82 -15.61 13.01
CA ILE A 277 -15.29 -16.14 14.29
C ILE A 277 -15.50 -17.65 14.18
N LYS A 278 -16.19 -18.11 13.14
CA LYS A 278 -16.49 -19.53 12.91
C LYS A 278 -15.20 -20.36 12.80
N ASP A 279 -14.25 -19.90 12.00
CA ASP A 279 -12.97 -20.58 11.82
C ASP A 279 -12.14 -20.64 13.11
N HIS A 280 -12.01 -19.51 13.80
CA HIS A 280 -11.20 -19.43 15.02
C HIS A 280 -11.84 -20.11 16.22
N MET A 281 -13.16 -20.15 16.30
CA MET A 281 -13.89 -20.97 17.28
C MET A 281 -13.67 -22.46 17.02
N LYS A 282 -13.77 -22.91 15.76
CA LYS A 282 -13.52 -24.30 15.36
C LYS A 282 -12.10 -24.74 15.71
N LYS A 283 -11.10 -23.90 15.46
CA LYS A 283 -9.69 -24.14 15.82
C LYS A 283 -9.40 -24.03 17.33
N GLY A 284 -10.35 -23.54 18.11
CA GLY A 284 -10.17 -23.28 19.53
C GLY A 284 -9.29 -22.07 19.85
N TYR A 285 -9.01 -21.21 18.87
CA TYR A 285 -8.16 -20.02 19.02
C TYR A 285 -8.86 -18.91 19.81
N ILE A 286 -10.19 -18.84 19.73
CA ILE A 286 -10.99 -17.89 20.51
C ILE A 286 -12.12 -18.61 21.24
N ARG A 287 -12.64 -18.00 22.31
CA ARG A 287 -13.83 -18.42 23.04
C ARG A 287 -14.68 -17.21 23.42
N PRO A 288 -16.02 -17.37 23.61
CA PRO A 288 -16.85 -16.34 24.22
C PRO A 288 -16.30 -15.89 25.56
N SER A 289 -16.47 -14.63 25.91
CA SER A 289 -15.87 -14.02 27.10
C SER A 289 -16.89 -13.18 27.87
N LYS A 290 -16.64 -13.02 29.18
CA LYS A 290 -17.28 -12.02 30.04
C LYS A 290 -16.23 -11.07 30.63
N SER A 291 -15.12 -10.88 29.89
CA SER A 291 -14.01 -10.05 30.35
C SER A 291 -14.44 -8.59 30.59
N PRO A 292 -13.91 -7.94 31.63
CA PRO A 292 -14.04 -6.49 31.80
C PRO A 292 -13.20 -5.70 30.78
N TYR A 293 -12.30 -6.36 30.03
CA TYR A 293 -11.52 -5.78 28.95
C TYR A 293 -12.16 -6.11 27.61
N ALA A 294 -12.19 -5.12 26.71
CA ALA A 294 -12.79 -5.27 25.39
C ALA A 294 -12.03 -4.41 24.38
N SER A 295 -11.02 -4.97 23.73
CA SER A 295 -10.32 -4.30 22.63
C SER A 295 -11.21 -4.21 21.39
N GLN A 296 -11.09 -3.12 20.62
CA GLN A 296 -11.88 -2.94 19.41
C GLN A 296 -11.41 -3.87 18.30
N PHE A 297 -12.35 -4.32 17.47
CA PHE A 297 -12.06 -5.16 16.31
C PHE A 297 -12.42 -4.43 15.01
N PHE A 298 -11.55 -4.49 14.01
CA PHE A 298 -11.78 -3.92 12.69
C PHE A 298 -10.98 -4.64 11.61
N PHE A 299 -11.24 -4.30 10.34
CA PHE A 299 -10.50 -4.85 9.22
C PHE A 299 -9.61 -3.80 8.56
N ILE A 300 -8.43 -4.25 8.10
CA ILE A 300 -7.53 -3.48 7.24
C ILE A 300 -7.44 -4.20 5.90
N LYS A 301 -7.50 -3.45 4.80
CA LYS A 301 -7.24 -4.00 3.48
C LYS A 301 -5.75 -4.22 3.28
N LYS A 302 -5.37 -5.41 2.83
CA LYS A 302 -4.03 -5.69 2.32
C LYS A 302 -3.82 -5.11 0.93
N LYS A 303 -2.58 -5.09 0.43
CA LYS A 303 -2.26 -4.68 -0.94
C LYS A 303 -2.98 -5.52 -2.01
N ASP A 304 -3.23 -6.80 -1.72
CA ASP A 304 -3.97 -7.75 -2.58
C ASP A 304 -5.51 -7.61 -2.46
N GLY A 305 -6.00 -6.59 -1.76
CA GLY A 305 -7.42 -6.32 -1.56
C GLY A 305 -8.10 -7.18 -0.49
N LYS A 306 -7.45 -8.21 0.04
CA LYS A 306 -8.00 -9.08 1.08
C LYS A 306 -8.13 -8.34 2.41
N LEU A 307 -9.16 -8.68 3.18
CA LEU A 307 -9.39 -8.14 4.51
C LEU A 307 -8.48 -8.83 5.54
N ARG A 308 -7.78 -8.03 6.35
CA ARG A 308 -7.00 -8.51 7.49
C ARG A 308 -7.71 -8.12 8.78
N PRO A 309 -8.13 -9.08 9.61
CA PRO A 309 -8.69 -8.79 10.92
C PRO A 309 -7.60 -8.20 11.84
N VAL A 310 -7.97 -7.20 12.61
CA VAL A 310 -7.09 -6.52 13.56
C VAL A 310 -7.84 -6.24 14.85
N GLN A 311 -7.20 -6.51 15.97
CA GLN A 311 -7.64 -6.11 17.31
C GLN A 311 -6.81 -4.90 17.76
N ASP A 312 -7.46 -3.88 18.26
CA ASP A 312 -6.79 -2.68 18.77
C ASP A 312 -6.35 -2.88 20.22
N TYR A 313 -5.16 -3.40 20.38
CA TYR A 313 -4.58 -3.63 21.70
C TYR A 313 -3.81 -2.43 22.28
N ARG A 314 -3.85 -1.23 21.65
CA ARG A 314 -3.07 -0.07 22.11
C ARG A 314 -3.33 0.25 23.59
N ARG A 315 -4.58 0.22 24.03
CA ARG A 315 -4.92 0.45 25.43
C ARG A 315 -4.39 -0.62 26.38
N VAL A 316 -4.47 -1.89 25.99
CA VAL A 316 -3.90 -3.01 26.77
C VAL A 316 -2.38 -2.91 26.80
N ASN A 317 -1.76 -2.59 25.66
CA ASN A 317 -0.31 -2.43 25.52
C ASN A 317 0.26 -1.31 26.40
N GLU A 318 -0.49 -0.22 26.59
CA GLU A 318 -0.11 0.90 27.46
C GLU A 318 0.08 0.45 28.93
N TRP A 319 -0.72 -0.52 29.36
CA TRP A 319 -0.68 -1.07 30.72
C TRP A 319 0.11 -2.37 30.81
N THR A 320 0.55 -2.95 29.70
CA THR A 320 1.36 -4.17 29.71
C THR A 320 2.81 -3.85 30.08
N ILE A 321 3.39 -4.67 30.97
CA ILE A 321 4.82 -4.63 31.29
C ILE A 321 5.59 -5.12 30.06
N HIS A 322 6.51 -4.30 29.56
CA HIS A 322 7.27 -4.64 28.36
C HIS A 322 8.27 -5.77 28.61
N ASN A 323 8.19 -6.81 27.82
CA ASN A 323 9.23 -7.81 27.71
C ASN A 323 10.42 -7.20 26.97
N ARG A 324 11.58 -7.13 27.64
CA ARG A 324 12.81 -6.54 27.11
C ARG A 324 13.72 -7.55 26.39
N TYR A 325 13.19 -8.71 26.02
CA TYR A 325 13.96 -9.65 25.23
C TYR A 325 14.39 -8.98 23.92
N PRO A 326 15.71 -8.95 23.60
CA PRO A 326 16.20 -8.22 22.44
C PRO A 326 15.81 -8.92 21.15
N LEU A 327 15.19 -8.19 20.24
CA LEU A 327 15.06 -8.64 18.86
C LEU A 327 16.42 -8.50 18.17
N PRO A 328 16.81 -9.45 17.30
CA PRO A 328 18.04 -9.33 16.54
C PRO A 328 18.08 -8.04 15.72
N LEU A 329 19.24 -7.39 15.68
CA LEU A 329 19.42 -6.22 14.81
C LEU A 329 19.56 -6.69 13.36
N ILE A 330 18.76 -6.12 12.47
CA ILE A 330 18.77 -6.49 11.05
C ILE A 330 20.16 -6.34 10.41
N PRO A 331 20.95 -5.28 10.68
CA PRO A 331 22.33 -5.20 10.19
C PRO A 331 23.23 -6.36 10.63
N ASP A 332 23.08 -6.85 11.86
CA ASP A 332 23.86 -7.98 12.38
C ASP A 332 23.46 -9.28 11.67
N LEU A 333 22.16 -9.48 11.42
CA LEU A 333 21.68 -10.63 10.65
C LEU A 333 22.20 -10.61 9.21
N ILE A 334 22.18 -9.43 8.57
CA ILE A 334 22.74 -9.24 7.23
C ILE A 334 24.24 -9.51 7.21
N ASN A 335 24.99 -9.09 8.24
CA ASN A 335 26.43 -9.37 8.35
C ASN A 335 26.72 -10.86 8.49
N ARG A 336 25.87 -11.62 9.21
CA ARG A 336 26.04 -13.08 9.37
C ARG A 336 25.94 -13.85 8.05
N VAL A 337 25.11 -13.39 7.13
CA VAL A 337 24.90 -14.04 5.83
C VAL A 337 25.93 -13.62 4.78
N LYS A 338 26.83 -12.68 5.13
CA LYS A 338 27.89 -12.22 4.24
C LYS A 338 28.85 -13.35 3.90
N GLY A 339 29.12 -13.55 2.60
CA GLY A 339 29.99 -14.62 2.12
C GLY A 339 29.25 -15.92 1.77
N ALA A 340 28.01 -16.10 2.20
CA ALA A 340 27.21 -17.24 1.78
C ALA A 340 26.85 -17.17 0.27
N ALA A 341 26.65 -18.34 -0.33
CA ALA A 341 26.37 -18.47 -1.75
C ALA A 341 25.09 -19.26 -2.05
N LEU A 342 24.58 -19.99 -1.07
CA LEU A 342 23.40 -20.83 -1.21
C LEU A 342 22.45 -20.56 -0.05
N PHE A 343 21.17 -20.36 -0.37
CA PHE A 343 20.16 -19.90 0.57
C PHE A 343 18.87 -20.72 0.48
N SER A 344 18.26 -21.04 1.63
CA SER A 344 16.88 -21.52 1.72
C SER A 344 16.12 -20.71 2.76
N LYS A 345 14.95 -20.19 2.37
CA LYS A 345 14.09 -19.35 3.22
C LYS A 345 12.78 -20.06 3.53
N PHE A 346 12.33 -19.97 4.77
CA PHE A 346 11.08 -20.55 5.24
C PHE A 346 10.25 -19.51 5.99
N ASP A 347 8.92 -19.48 5.71
CA ASP A 347 7.93 -18.61 6.37
C ASP A 347 7.02 -19.50 7.23
N ILE A 348 6.99 -19.25 8.55
CA ILE A 348 6.17 -20.04 9.47
C ILE A 348 4.69 -19.71 9.24
N ARG A 349 3.89 -20.76 9.04
CA ARG A 349 2.44 -20.64 8.92
C ARG A 349 1.83 -20.25 10.28
N TRP A 350 0.94 -19.27 10.25
CA TRP A 350 0.24 -18.77 11.45
C TRP A 350 1.12 -18.19 12.55
N GLY A 351 2.41 -17.97 12.32
CA GLY A 351 3.38 -17.32 13.20
C GLY A 351 2.96 -17.26 14.67
N TYR A 352 2.41 -16.13 15.10
CA TYR A 352 2.00 -15.91 16.49
C TYR A 352 0.93 -16.87 17.01
N ASN A 353 0.02 -17.37 16.16
CA ASN A 353 -1.01 -18.32 16.59
C ASN A 353 -0.45 -19.68 17.02
N ASN A 354 0.85 -19.98 16.77
CA ASN A 354 1.52 -21.17 17.29
C ASN A 354 1.90 -21.07 18.77
N VAL A 355 1.71 -19.91 19.39
CA VAL A 355 1.98 -19.68 20.80
C VAL A 355 0.68 -19.38 21.53
N ARG A 356 0.41 -20.10 22.61
CA ARG A 356 -0.76 -19.89 23.45
C ARG A 356 -0.59 -18.62 24.28
N ILE A 357 -1.70 -17.97 24.63
CA ILE A 357 -1.73 -17.04 25.75
C ILE A 357 -1.70 -17.91 27.04
N LYS A 358 -0.89 -17.47 27.99
CA LYS A 358 -0.78 -18.15 29.31
C LYS A 358 -2.17 -18.29 29.91
N GLN A 359 -2.43 -19.48 30.43
CA GLN A 359 -3.71 -19.77 31.07
C GLN A 359 -3.99 -18.79 32.22
N GLY A 360 -5.16 -18.17 32.21
CA GLY A 360 -5.54 -17.12 33.14
C GLY A 360 -5.29 -15.69 32.66
N ASP A 361 -4.53 -15.50 31.57
CA ASP A 361 -4.26 -14.18 30.98
C ASP A 361 -5.12 -13.85 29.77
N GLU A 362 -5.86 -14.82 29.21
CA GLU A 362 -6.60 -14.68 27.96
C GLU A 362 -7.66 -13.56 28.00
N TRP A 363 -8.25 -13.33 29.17
CA TRP A 363 -9.27 -12.31 29.35
C TRP A 363 -8.73 -10.88 29.12
N LYS A 364 -7.42 -10.65 29.37
CA LYS A 364 -6.76 -9.35 29.19
C LYS A 364 -6.71 -8.95 27.70
N ALA A 365 -6.66 -9.92 26.81
CA ALA A 365 -6.67 -9.72 25.36
C ALA A 365 -8.08 -9.86 24.72
N ALA A 366 -9.15 -9.83 25.51
CA ALA A 366 -10.50 -9.94 24.98
C ALA A 366 -10.81 -8.79 24.00
N PHE A 367 -11.58 -9.10 22.96
CA PHE A 367 -11.99 -8.15 21.93
C PHE A 367 -13.49 -8.21 21.66
N ILE A 368 -14.06 -7.06 21.35
CA ILE A 368 -15.50 -6.89 21.15
C ILE A 368 -15.82 -6.70 19.66
N THR A 369 -16.90 -7.34 19.24
CA THR A 369 -17.45 -7.25 17.89
C THR A 369 -18.97 -7.06 18.00
N ASN A 370 -19.64 -6.77 16.89
CA ASN A 370 -21.12 -6.75 16.83
C ASN A 370 -21.76 -8.16 16.97
N LYS A 371 -20.94 -9.22 17.03
CA LYS A 371 -21.38 -10.62 17.25
C LYS A 371 -21.08 -11.10 18.68
N GLY A 372 -20.51 -10.26 19.53
CA GLY A 372 -20.21 -10.58 20.91
C GLY A 372 -18.80 -10.25 21.35
N LEU A 373 -18.50 -10.62 22.59
CA LEU A 373 -17.18 -10.47 23.22
C LEU A 373 -16.46 -11.83 23.21
N PHE A 374 -15.22 -11.84 22.74
CA PHE A 374 -14.40 -13.05 22.61
C PHE A 374 -13.06 -12.84 23.30
N LYS A 375 -12.47 -13.91 23.84
CA LYS A 375 -11.10 -13.92 24.34
C LYS A 375 -10.24 -14.85 23.49
N PRO A 376 -9.06 -14.40 23.05
CA PRO A 376 -8.11 -15.25 22.35
C PRO A 376 -7.43 -16.21 23.33
N ARG A 377 -7.08 -17.40 22.84
CA ARG A 377 -6.29 -18.40 23.58
C ARG A 377 -4.91 -18.59 22.99
N VAL A 378 -4.66 -17.98 21.82
CA VAL A 378 -3.37 -17.91 21.14
C VAL A 378 -3.00 -16.46 20.94
N MET A 379 -1.72 -16.17 20.74
CA MET A 379 -1.28 -14.81 20.44
C MET A 379 -1.88 -14.32 19.12
N PHE A 380 -2.36 -13.10 19.12
CA PHE A 380 -2.75 -12.35 17.91
C PHE A 380 -1.77 -11.23 17.64
N PHE A 381 -1.83 -10.70 16.43
CA PHE A 381 -1.08 -9.50 16.09
C PHE A 381 -1.55 -8.30 16.91
N GLY A 382 -0.61 -7.44 17.30
CA GLY A 382 -0.90 -6.20 18.00
C GLY A 382 -0.62 -6.20 19.50
N LEU A 383 -0.46 -7.34 20.16
CA LEU A 383 0.04 -7.40 21.54
C LEU A 383 1.52 -7.01 21.58
N THR A 384 1.89 -6.11 22.51
CA THR A 384 3.22 -5.49 22.53
C THR A 384 4.37 -6.49 22.72
N ASN A 385 4.15 -7.57 23.47
CA ASN A 385 5.18 -8.57 23.80
C ASN A 385 5.17 -9.78 22.85
N SER A 386 4.23 -9.88 21.89
CA SER A 386 4.17 -11.02 20.96
C SER A 386 5.45 -11.22 20.15
N PRO A 387 6.09 -10.16 19.61
CA PRO A 387 7.36 -10.30 18.90
C PRO A 387 8.46 -10.91 19.80
N ALA A 388 8.63 -10.38 21.00
CA ALA A 388 9.64 -10.85 21.94
C ALA A 388 9.42 -12.31 22.34
N THR A 389 8.19 -12.68 22.70
CA THR A 389 7.83 -14.06 23.06
C THR A 389 8.10 -15.04 21.90
N PHE A 390 7.68 -14.67 20.68
CA PHE A 390 7.88 -15.53 19.51
C PHE A 390 9.36 -15.69 19.17
N GLN A 391 10.14 -14.60 19.18
CA GLN A 391 11.58 -14.66 18.95
C GLN A 391 12.30 -15.50 20.02
N THR A 392 11.90 -15.37 21.31
CA THR A 392 12.44 -16.20 22.39
C THR A 392 12.21 -17.69 22.12
N MET A 393 11.00 -18.06 21.72
CA MET A 393 10.66 -19.44 21.36
C MET A 393 11.53 -19.94 20.20
N MET A 394 11.63 -19.17 19.13
CA MET A 394 12.41 -19.55 17.96
C MET A 394 13.90 -19.70 18.28
N ASN A 395 14.46 -18.75 19.05
CA ASN A 395 15.85 -18.81 19.47
C ASN A 395 16.14 -20.01 20.39
N ALA A 396 15.20 -20.41 21.22
CA ALA A 396 15.35 -21.59 22.09
C ALA A 396 15.27 -22.91 21.30
N ILE A 397 14.34 -23.00 20.33
CA ILE A 397 14.19 -24.18 19.47
C ILE A 397 15.45 -24.41 18.63
N PHE A 398 16.00 -23.34 18.07
CA PHE A 398 17.12 -23.39 17.13
C PHE A 398 18.45 -22.89 17.74
N SER A 399 18.60 -23.00 19.06
CA SER A 399 19.78 -22.46 19.76
C SER A 399 21.11 -22.99 19.23
N GLU A 400 21.19 -24.28 18.94
CA GLU A 400 22.40 -24.92 18.40
C GLU A 400 22.73 -24.39 17.01
N GLU A 401 21.76 -24.35 16.09
CA GLU A 401 21.91 -23.93 14.71
C GLU A 401 22.31 -22.43 14.60
N LEU A 402 21.75 -21.63 15.50
CA LEU A 402 22.10 -20.21 15.62
C LEU A 402 23.54 -20.01 16.11
N LEU A 403 24.01 -20.87 17.03
CA LEU A 403 25.39 -20.86 17.51
C LEU A 403 26.39 -21.37 16.47
N GLU A 404 26.00 -22.39 15.70
CA GLU A 404 26.80 -22.89 14.58
C GLU A 404 26.92 -21.87 13.43
N GLY A 405 26.08 -20.83 13.38
CA GLY A 405 26.23 -19.67 12.52
C GLY A 405 25.72 -19.80 11.09
N TRP A 406 25.13 -20.94 10.69
CA TRP A 406 24.57 -21.17 9.35
C TRP A 406 23.05 -20.94 9.27
N LEU A 407 22.42 -20.62 10.39
CA LEU A 407 21.00 -20.30 10.49
C LEU A 407 20.83 -18.86 10.97
N THR A 408 19.89 -18.17 10.36
CA THR A 408 19.47 -16.83 10.78
C THR A 408 17.96 -16.80 10.91
N ILE A 409 17.44 -16.27 12.02
CA ILE A 409 15.99 -16.20 12.30
C ILE A 409 15.62 -14.77 12.66
N TYR A 410 14.63 -14.24 11.99
CA TYR A 410 13.98 -12.99 12.34
C TYR A 410 12.46 -13.20 12.36
N MET A 411 11.91 -13.34 13.57
CA MET A 411 10.49 -13.62 13.76
C MET A 411 10.06 -14.92 13.06
N ASP A 412 9.15 -14.82 12.09
CA ASP A 412 8.61 -15.92 11.30
C ASP A 412 9.44 -16.27 10.04
N ASP A 413 10.47 -15.46 9.74
CA ASP A 413 11.40 -15.70 8.64
C ASP A 413 12.63 -16.49 9.12
N ILE A 414 12.82 -17.68 8.61
CA ILE A 414 13.98 -18.56 8.83
C ILE A 414 14.84 -18.60 7.57
N LEU A 415 16.14 -18.37 7.70
CA LEU A 415 17.09 -18.42 6.60
C LEU A 415 18.24 -19.38 6.90
N VAL A 416 18.36 -20.45 6.12
CA VAL A 416 19.55 -21.31 6.04
C VAL A 416 20.47 -20.71 4.99
N HIS A 417 21.74 -20.51 5.34
CA HIS A 417 22.73 -19.93 4.44
C HIS A 417 24.08 -20.65 4.57
N THR A 418 24.68 -20.98 3.43
CA THR A 418 25.93 -21.76 3.36
C THR A 418 26.80 -21.28 2.22
N GLU A 419 28.02 -21.76 2.19
CA GLU A 419 28.86 -21.73 0.99
C GLU A 419 28.19 -22.51 -0.16
N ASP A 420 28.78 -22.51 -1.35
CA ASP A 420 28.25 -23.19 -2.55
C ASP A 420 28.47 -24.73 -2.48
N ASP A 421 27.91 -25.35 -1.43
CA ASP A 421 27.96 -26.79 -1.17
C ASP A 421 26.52 -27.32 -1.00
N VAL A 422 25.96 -27.83 -2.09
CA VAL A 422 24.57 -28.30 -2.12
C VAL A 422 24.32 -29.48 -1.17
N PRO A 423 25.14 -30.54 -1.10
CA PRO A 423 24.96 -31.66 -0.17
C PRO A 423 24.96 -31.20 1.28
N LYS A 424 25.91 -30.36 1.68
CA LYS A 424 25.97 -29.76 3.03
C LYS A 424 24.72 -28.92 3.31
N HIS A 425 24.32 -28.07 2.38
CA HIS A 425 23.13 -27.22 2.50
C HIS A 425 21.86 -28.04 2.73
N ARG A 426 21.63 -29.08 1.93
CA ARG A 426 20.50 -30.00 2.05
C ARG A 426 20.44 -30.65 3.42
N LYS A 427 21.57 -31.14 3.93
CA LYS A 427 21.65 -31.73 5.27
C LYS A 427 21.20 -30.76 6.35
N LEU A 428 21.58 -29.48 6.27
CA LEU A 428 21.21 -28.44 7.21
C LEU A 428 19.73 -28.05 7.08
N VAL A 429 19.20 -27.99 5.86
CA VAL A 429 17.76 -27.80 5.61
C VAL A 429 16.94 -28.92 6.22
N HIS A 430 17.35 -30.17 6.05
CA HIS A 430 16.69 -31.32 6.70
C HIS A 430 16.65 -31.17 8.22
N ARG A 431 17.76 -30.75 8.84
CA ARG A 431 17.83 -30.51 10.29
C ARG A 431 16.82 -29.45 10.75
N VAL A 432 16.65 -28.37 9.98
CA VAL A 432 15.62 -27.35 10.27
C VAL A 432 14.22 -27.93 10.15
N LEU A 433 13.92 -28.68 9.09
CA LEU A 433 12.61 -29.28 8.85
C LEU A 433 12.26 -30.35 9.89
N ASP A 434 13.25 -31.12 10.37
CA ASP A 434 13.10 -32.08 11.47
C ASP A 434 12.74 -31.36 12.78
N LYS A 435 13.46 -30.29 13.15
CA LYS A 435 13.13 -29.49 14.35
C LYS A 435 11.75 -28.84 14.26
N LEU A 436 11.35 -28.31 13.09
CA LEU A 436 10.00 -27.80 12.90
C LEU A 436 8.94 -28.89 13.10
N THR A 437 9.19 -30.12 12.62
CA THR A 437 8.32 -31.27 12.85
C THR A 437 8.21 -31.61 14.33
N GLN A 438 9.34 -31.71 15.03
CA GLN A 438 9.41 -32.03 16.47
C GLN A 438 8.66 -31.00 17.33
N HIS A 439 8.74 -29.73 16.94
CA HIS A 439 8.08 -28.63 17.65
C HIS A 439 6.71 -28.28 17.10
N ASP A 440 6.14 -29.10 16.24
CA ASP A 440 4.80 -28.92 15.69
C ASP A 440 4.63 -27.48 15.10
N LEU A 441 5.58 -27.08 14.27
CA LEU A 441 5.56 -25.81 13.53
C LEU A 441 5.42 -26.09 12.03
N PHE A 442 4.60 -25.30 11.35
CA PHE A 442 4.24 -25.52 9.96
C PHE A 442 4.69 -24.35 9.08
N LEU A 443 5.00 -24.64 7.84
CA LEU A 443 5.48 -23.70 6.84
C LEU A 443 4.42 -23.39 5.77
N LYS A 444 4.55 -22.25 5.13
CA LYS A 444 3.77 -21.86 3.94
C LYS A 444 4.57 -22.23 2.69
N PRO A 445 4.24 -23.32 1.96
CA PRO A 445 5.03 -23.75 0.81
C PRO A 445 5.16 -22.66 -0.25
N GLU A 446 4.13 -21.86 -0.47
CA GLU A 446 4.11 -20.76 -1.43
C GLU A 446 5.05 -19.58 -1.10
N LYS A 447 5.61 -19.58 0.09
CA LYS A 447 6.57 -18.57 0.56
C LYS A 447 7.95 -19.15 0.88
N CYS A 448 8.10 -20.46 0.74
CA CYS A 448 9.37 -21.13 0.96
C CYS A 448 10.22 -21.11 -0.33
N LEU A 449 11.48 -20.83 -0.16
CA LEU A 449 12.45 -20.86 -1.24
C LEU A 449 13.55 -21.85 -0.86
N PHE A 450 13.91 -22.73 -1.80
CA PHE A 450 14.92 -23.75 -1.58
C PHE A 450 16.12 -23.54 -2.52
N GLU A 451 17.32 -23.70 -1.99
CA GLU A 451 18.58 -23.79 -2.75
C GLU A 451 18.78 -22.63 -3.76
N LYS A 452 18.41 -21.40 -3.35
CA LYS A 452 18.57 -20.23 -4.20
C LYS A 452 19.95 -19.61 -4.05
N ARG A 453 20.54 -19.17 -5.17
CA ARG A 453 21.82 -18.43 -5.21
C ARG A 453 21.63 -16.91 -5.11
N SER A 454 20.41 -16.46 -5.24
CA SER A 454 20.01 -15.08 -5.01
C SER A 454 18.55 -15.01 -4.55
N MET A 455 18.27 -14.18 -3.55
CA MET A 455 16.92 -14.00 -3.01
C MET A 455 16.78 -12.73 -2.17
N GLU A 456 15.54 -12.30 -2.00
CA GLU A 456 15.23 -11.20 -1.07
C GLU A 456 15.10 -11.72 0.37
N PHE A 457 15.82 -11.04 1.28
CA PHE A 457 15.73 -11.28 2.73
C PHE A 457 15.83 -9.98 3.50
N LEU A 458 14.87 -9.71 4.37
CA LEU A 458 14.80 -8.50 5.22
C LEU A 458 15.02 -7.17 4.46
N GLY A 459 14.55 -7.08 3.22
CA GLY A 459 14.61 -5.86 2.42
C GLY A 459 15.94 -5.63 1.68
N VAL A 460 16.80 -6.64 1.62
CA VAL A 460 18.01 -6.65 0.79
C VAL A 460 17.99 -7.87 -0.13
N ILE A 461 18.74 -7.81 -1.23
CA ILE A 461 18.94 -8.94 -2.12
C ILE A 461 20.28 -9.58 -1.75
N LEU A 462 20.21 -10.84 -1.33
CA LEU A 462 21.36 -11.69 -1.10
C LEU A 462 21.77 -12.35 -2.41
N GLY A 463 23.07 -12.37 -2.71
CA GLY A 463 23.66 -13.06 -3.85
C GLY A 463 24.91 -13.80 -3.43
N LYS A 464 25.58 -14.51 -4.36
CA LYS A 464 26.81 -15.22 -4.09
C LYS A 464 27.89 -14.25 -3.58
N GLY A 465 28.11 -14.22 -2.27
CA GLY A 465 29.06 -13.33 -1.63
C GLY A 465 28.72 -11.82 -1.71
N THR A 466 27.55 -11.46 -2.20
CA THR A 466 27.12 -10.07 -2.40
C THR A 466 25.82 -9.77 -1.67
N ILE A 467 25.68 -8.53 -1.22
CA ILE A 467 24.44 -8.00 -0.63
C ILE A 467 24.13 -6.71 -1.37
N GLN A 468 22.92 -6.59 -1.88
CA GLN A 468 22.48 -5.46 -2.70
C GLN A 468 21.19 -4.87 -2.15
N MET A 469 20.96 -3.58 -2.41
CA MET A 469 19.66 -2.97 -2.14
C MET A 469 18.61 -3.51 -3.12
N ASP A 470 17.38 -3.65 -2.64
CA ASP A 470 16.23 -3.94 -3.50
C ASP A 470 16.02 -2.78 -4.50
N PRO A 471 16.05 -3.02 -5.82
CA PRO A 471 15.82 -2.00 -6.83
C PRO A 471 14.52 -1.21 -6.64
N THR A 472 13.48 -1.87 -6.13
CA THR A 472 12.18 -1.22 -5.82
C THR A 472 12.34 -0.17 -4.73
N LYS A 473 13.20 -0.45 -3.73
CA LYS A 473 13.50 0.49 -2.65
C LYS A 473 14.41 1.61 -3.10
N LEU A 474 15.39 1.32 -3.96
CA LEU A 474 16.22 2.35 -4.60
C LEU A 474 15.37 3.35 -5.37
N LYS A 475 14.42 2.86 -6.17
CA LYS A 475 13.46 3.73 -6.86
C LYS A 475 12.65 4.58 -5.88
N GLY A 476 12.22 4.00 -4.76
CA GLY A 476 11.52 4.74 -3.71
C GLY A 476 12.35 5.85 -3.06
N VAL A 477 13.68 5.73 -3.01
CA VAL A 477 14.58 6.84 -2.58
C VAL A 477 14.68 7.90 -3.67
N ALA A 478 14.93 7.48 -4.93
CA ALA A 478 15.06 8.40 -6.06
C ALA A 478 13.77 9.23 -6.31
N ASP A 479 12.60 8.62 -6.08
CA ASP A 479 11.30 9.27 -6.24
C ASP A 479 10.83 9.99 -4.95
N TRP A 480 11.67 10.11 -3.90
CA TRP A 480 11.27 10.70 -2.62
C TRP A 480 11.01 12.20 -2.76
N PRO A 481 9.87 12.71 -2.30
CA PRO A 481 9.59 14.14 -2.40
C PRO A 481 10.51 14.95 -1.48
N THR A 482 10.94 16.12 -1.93
CA THR A 482 11.76 17.04 -1.13
C THR A 482 11.11 17.32 0.22
N PRO A 483 11.78 17.08 1.36
CA PRO A 483 11.26 17.34 2.69
C PRO A 483 10.88 18.81 2.91
N ARG A 484 9.71 19.04 3.49
CA ARG A 484 9.19 20.40 3.80
C ARG A 484 9.11 20.67 5.29
N THR A 485 9.23 19.63 6.10
CA THR A 485 9.13 19.72 7.56
C THR A 485 10.18 18.83 8.22
N VAL A 486 10.47 19.11 9.49
CA VAL A 486 11.35 18.24 10.31
C VAL A 486 10.83 16.80 10.34
N ARG A 487 9.51 16.60 10.28
CA ARG A 487 8.90 15.26 10.23
C ARG A 487 9.26 14.53 8.95
N ASP A 488 9.24 15.22 7.82
CA ASP A 488 9.58 14.65 6.52
C ASP A 488 11.07 14.28 6.46
N VAL A 489 11.94 15.15 6.99
CA VAL A 489 13.38 14.86 7.13
C VAL A 489 13.60 13.61 7.99
N ARG A 490 12.91 13.48 9.12
CA ARG A 490 13.00 12.28 9.97
C ARG A 490 12.50 11.03 9.25
N ALA A 491 11.44 11.14 8.46
CA ALA A 491 10.92 10.03 7.67
C ALA A 491 11.94 9.58 6.61
N PHE A 492 12.54 10.53 5.88
CA PHE A 492 13.60 10.27 4.91
C PHE A 492 14.84 9.63 5.55
N LEU A 493 15.37 10.24 6.63
CA LEU A 493 16.51 9.71 7.37
C LEU A 493 16.22 8.33 7.97
N GLY A 494 15.00 8.08 8.43
CA GLY A 494 14.58 6.78 8.94
C GLY A 494 14.61 5.70 7.84
N PHE A 495 14.17 6.05 6.64
CA PHE A 495 14.19 5.15 5.50
C PHE A 495 15.61 4.92 4.98
N THR A 496 16.36 5.98 4.68
CA THR A 496 17.72 5.89 4.13
C THR A 496 18.71 5.35 5.15
N GLY A 497 18.49 5.61 6.45
CA GLY A 497 19.29 5.07 7.54
C GLY A 497 19.33 3.55 7.61
N PHE A 498 18.27 2.86 7.14
CA PHE A 498 18.26 1.41 6.98
C PHE A 498 19.32 0.95 5.95
N TYR A 499 19.52 1.75 4.89
CA TYR A 499 20.46 1.44 3.80
C TYR A 499 21.82 2.12 3.94
N ARG A 500 22.08 2.78 5.08
CA ARG A 500 23.36 3.47 5.33
C ARG A 500 24.61 2.61 5.11
N TYR A 501 24.45 1.30 5.19
CA TYR A 501 25.54 0.33 4.98
C TYR A 501 26.00 0.28 3.53
N PHE A 502 25.17 0.66 2.59
CA PHE A 502 25.45 0.66 1.15
C PHE A 502 25.92 2.02 0.63
N VAL A 503 25.90 3.06 1.49
CA VAL A 503 26.29 4.42 1.12
C VAL A 503 27.60 4.78 1.84
N PRO A 504 28.73 4.87 1.11
CA PRO A 504 29.99 5.31 1.70
C PRO A 504 29.83 6.70 2.33
N ASN A 505 30.40 6.90 3.52
CA ASN A 505 30.35 8.17 4.24
C ASN A 505 28.95 8.72 4.54
N TYR A 506 27.92 7.84 4.62
CA TYR A 506 26.51 8.23 4.86
C TYR A 506 26.34 9.26 5.98
N SER A 507 27.07 9.09 7.10
CA SER A 507 26.96 10.00 8.25
C SER A 507 27.42 11.43 7.94
N GLN A 508 28.40 11.59 7.06
CA GLN A 508 28.89 12.90 6.61
C GLN A 508 27.90 13.52 5.62
N ILE A 509 27.41 12.73 4.66
CA ILE A 509 26.43 13.16 3.68
C ILE A 509 25.11 13.58 4.38
N ALA A 510 24.60 12.76 5.30
CA ALA A 510 23.35 13.01 5.98
C ALA A 510 23.42 14.08 7.09
N ARG A 511 24.61 14.58 7.46
CA ARG A 511 24.81 15.52 8.56
C ARG A 511 23.94 16.78 8.46
N PRO A 512 23.83 17.50 7.32
CA PRO A 512 22.99 18.68 7.21
C PRO A 512 21.51 18.39 7.49
N LEU A 513 21.03 17.21 7.09
CA LEU A 513 19.65 16.77 7.35
C LEU A 513 19.43 16.37 8.82
N ILE A 514 20.43 15.73 9.44
CA ILE A 514 20.39 15.37 10.86
C ILE A 514 20.33 16.62 11.73
N GLU A 515 21.08 17.68 11.40
CA GLU A 515 21.06 18.96 12.12
C GLU A 515 19.64 19.56 12.15
N LEU A 516 18.88 19.50 11.05
CA LEU A 516 17.49 19.97 11.01
C LEU A 516 16.54 19.21 11.95
N THR A 517 16.93 18.03 12.44
CA THR A 517 16.08 17.25 13.36
C THR A 517 16.24 17.63 14.82
N LYS A 518 17.22 18.47 15.16
CA LYS A 518 17.48 18.96 16.52
C LYS A 518 16.38 19.94 16.96
N LYS A 519 16.01 19.90 18.24
CA LYS A 519 14.94 20.75 18.78
C LYS A 519 15.23 22.25 18.70
N THR A 520 16.51 22.63 18.73
CA THR A 520 16.98 24.02 18.76
C THR A 520 17.26 24.59 17.38
N THR A 521 17.20 23.78 16.32
CA THR A 521 17.53 24.22 14.96
C THR A 521 16.23 24.58 14.23
N PRO A 522 16.06 25.84 13.78
CA PRO A 522 14.96 26.21 12.91
C PRO A 522 15.04 25.45 11.59
N PHE A 523 13.90 25.18 10.97
CA PHE A 523 13.85 24.48 9.70
C PHE A 523 14.19 25.44 8.55
N HIS A 524 15.40 25.30 7.99
CA HIS A 524 15.85 26.00 6.79
C HIS A 524 16.28 24.94 5.76
N TRP A 525 15.76 25.04 4.55
CA TRP A 525 16.08 24.12 3.45
C TRP A 525 16.92 24.86 2.42
N GLU A 526 18.23 24.78 2.57
CA GLU A 526 19.23 25.53 1.82
C GLU A 526 20.17 24.57 1.09
N GLU A 527 21.18 25.11 0.39
CA GLU A 527 22.11 24.34 -0.45
C GLU A 527 22.73 23.12 0.24
N PRO A 528 23.22 23.19 1.52
CA PRO A 528 23.76 22.01 2.18
C PRO A 528 22.75 20.88 2.38
N GLN A 529 21.47 21.20 2.61
CA GLN A 529 20.40 20.23 2.77
C GLN A 529 19.97 19.62 1.44
N ILE A 530 19.98 20.44 0.38
CA ILE A 530 19.67 19.99 -0.99
C ILE A 530 20.72 18.97 -1.41
N GLN A 531 22.02 19.31 -1.32
CA GLN A 531 23.12 18.41 -1.68
C GLN A 531 23.14 17.12 -0.85
N ALA A 532 22.73 17.18 0.41
CA ALA A 532 22.66 16.00 1.27
C ALA A 532 21.45 15.11 0.95
N PHE A 533 20.43 15.66 0.31
CA PHE A 533 19.22 14.95 -0.07
C PHE A 533 19.34 14.31 -1.46
N GLU A 534 19.95 14.98 -2.43
CA GLU A 534 20.25 14.50 -3.79
C GLU A 534 21.39 13.47 -3.78
#